data_6cc3b7c9ee9075902d69238570c6e0bb
#
_entry.id   6cc3b7c9ee9075902d69238570c6e0bb
#
_cell.length_a   1.000
_cell.length_b   1.000
_cell.length_c   1.000
_cell.angle_alpha   90.00
_cell.angle_beta   90.00
_cell.angle_gamma   90.00
#
_symmetry.space_group_name_H-M   'P 1'
#
loop_
_entity.id
_entity.type
_entity.pdbx_description
1 polymer ?
#
loop_
_entity_poly.entity_id
_entity_poly.type
_entity_poly.pdbx_seq_one_letter_code
_entity_poly.pdbx_strand_id
1 'polypeptide(L)'
;SEMCIRDSFSVSTQRYPFTEDAFLRMLQCTQDNRYCFSIREASMDAVIDDVYDHRADIGVIFLTELTEKIIRRLLDARELDFHEIASVSPCIYVRKGHPLANRDGVSEEDLAGYPYVSFEHSQGVGTDFSEEYQILSIKKPAQQISVNNRATMMNVLANTDAYTTGSGLLVERLTSQAVVTIPLSGKTCIRLGWIRPRSSKLTPQAAQFVGLLDQSIAESIAFTDRVHQSLCHGPSH
;
A
#
# COMPACT_ATOMS: atom_id res chain seq x y z
N SER A 1 17.77 23.62 -26.28
CA SER A 1 18.24 22.37 -25.65
C SER A 1 17.04 21.48 -25.52
N GLU A 2 16.77 20.66 -26.53
CA GLU A 2 15.76 19.62 -26.53
C GLU A 2 16.21 18.58 -25.52
N MET A 3 15.70 18.66 -24.29
CA MET A 3 15.74 17.55 -23.34
C MET A 3 14.89 16.43 -23.93
N CYS A 4 15.52 15.32 -24.32
CA CYS A 4 14.84 14.15 -24.84
C CYS A 4 13.83 13.65 -23.81
N ILE A 5 12.55 13.91 -24.07
CA ILE A 5 11.37 13.49 -23.28
C ILE A 5 11.16 11.97 -23.38
N ARG A 6 12.03 11.20 -24.04
CA ARG A 6 11.80 9.80 -24.41
C ARG A 6 11.82 8.80 -23.26
N ASP A 7 12.42 9.13 -22.13
CA ASP A 7 12.65 8.20 -21.05
C ASP A 7 12.29 8.79 -19.67
N SER A 8 11.17 9.52 -19.59
CA SER A 8 10.61 9.97 -18.33
C SER A 8 9.45 9.07 -17.91
N PHE A 9 9.39 8.76 -16.62
CA PHE A 9 8.27 8.05 -16.00
C PHE A 9 8.13 8.49 -14.55
N SER A 10 6.89 8.72 -14.14
CA SER A 10 6.56 9.11 -12.77
C SER A 10 5.38 8.30 -12.22
N VAL A 11 5.55 7.80 -11.01
CA VAL A 11 4.48 7.11 -10.27
C VAL A 11 4.24 7.79 -8.93
N SER A 12 2.97 8.04 -8.63
CA SER A 12 2.50 8.45 -7.31
C SER A 12 1.77 7.28 -6.67
N THR A 13 2.04 6.98 -5.42
CA THR A 13 1.53 5.78 -4.76
C THR A 13 1.19 6.05 -3.32
N GLN A 14 0.20 5.34 -2.80
CA GLN A 14 0.11 5.17 -1.37
C GLN A 14 1.31 4.32 -0.89
N ARG A 15 1.48 4.18 0.42
CA ARG A 15 2.72 3.64 1.01
C ARG A 15 2.81 2.11 0.91
N TYR A 16 3.01 1.59 -0.31
CA TYR A 16 3.05 0.16 -0.61
C TYR A 16 4.44 -0.35 -0.96
N PRO A 17 5.00 -1.32 -0.21
CA PRO A 17 6.29 -1.96 -0.54
C PRO A 17 6.31 -2.58 -1.94
N PHE A 18 5.21 -3.15 -2.41
CA PHE A 18 5.13 -3.76 -3.73
C PHE A 18 5.22 -2.74 -4.88
N THR A 19 4.80 -1.49 -4.67
CA THR A 19 5.01 -0.41 -5.65
C THR A 19 6.47 -0.01 -5.73
N GLU A 20 7.14 0.09 -4.59
CA GLU A 20 8.58 0.33 -4.52
C GLU A 20 9.36 -0.82 -5.19
N ASP A 21 8.97 -2.07 -4.93
CA ASP A 21 9.57 -3.25 -5.57
C ASP A 21 9.43 -3.21 -7.10
N ALA A 22 8.25 -2.91 -7.62
CA ALA A 22 8.02 -2.75 -9.05
C ALA A 22 8.91 -1.65 -9.66
N PHE A 23 9.05 -0.54 -8.96
CA PHE A 23 9.90 0.58 -9.38
C PHE A 23 11.39 0.19 -9.39
N LEU A 24 11.87 -0.51 -8.36
CA LEU A 24 13.24 -1.02 -8.31
C LEU A 24 13.53 -2.01 -9.44
N ARG A 25 12.58 -2.91 -9.75
CA ARG A 25 12.70 -3.83 -10.90
C ARG A 25 12.78 -3.08 -12.22
N MET A 26 11.99 -2.03 -12.38
CA MET A 26 12.04 -1.17 -13.57
C MET A 26 13.42 -0.53 -13.74
N LEU A 27 14.02 0.01 -12.67
CA LEU A 27 15.37 0.55 -12.70
C LEU A 27 16.41 -0.52 -13.08
N GLN A 28 16.27 -1.75 -12.58
CA GLN A 28 17.18 -2.85 -12.89
C GLN A 28 17.08 -3.35 -14.34
N CYS A 29 15.89 -3.23 -14.94
CA CYS A 29 15.65 -3.62 -16.33
C CYS A 29 16.00 -2.52 -17.35
N THR A 30 16.20 -1.27 -16.91
CA THR A 30 16.50 -0.15 -17.77
C THR A 30 17.96 -0.21 -18.21
N GLN A 31 18.18 -0.33 -19.54
CA GLN A 31 19.50 -0.37 -20.14
C GLN A 31 19.97 1.00 -20.64
N ASP A 32 19.08 1.97 -20.69
CA ASP A 32 19.38 3.30 -21.18
C ASP A 32 20.16 4.11 -20.13
N ASN A 33 21.15 4.86 -20.59
CA ASN A 33 21.97 5.72 -19.73
C ASN A 33 21.32 7.10 -19.45
N ARG A 34 20.16 7.38 -20.03
CA ARG A 34 19.42 8.63 -19.87
C ARG A 34 17.95 8.36 -19.57
N TYR A 35 17.60 8.41 -18.33
CA TYR A 35 16.22 8.34 -17.87
C TYR A 35 15.97 9.34 -16.73
N CYS A 36 14.70 9.69 -16.55
CA CYS A 36 14.23 10.52 -15.44
C CYS A 36 13.00 9.85 -14.84
N PHE A 37 13.22 8.94 -13.90
CA PHE A 37 12.15 8.21 -13.22
C PHE A 37 11.95 8.72 -11.81
N SER A 38 10.70 8.82 -11.38
CA SER A 38 10.35 9.26 -10.03
C SER A 38 9.27 8.40 -9.41
N ILE A 39 9.39 8.17 -8.11
CA ILE A 39 8.36 7.59 -7.27
C ILE A 39 8.07 8.52 -6.10
N ARG A 40 6.80 8.77 -5.84
CA ARG A 40 6.33 9.61 -4.73
C ARG A 40 5.34 8.84 -3.88
N GLU A 41 5.62 8.69 -2.59
CA GLU A 41 4.64 8.20 -1.62
C GLU A 41 3.78 9.36 -1.11
N ALA A 42 2.46 9.19 -1.14
CA ALA A 42 1.51 10.24 -0.78
C ALA A 42 0.19 9.67 -0.22
N SER A 43 -0.67 10.53 0.28
CA SER A 43 -2.06 10.18 0.60
C SER A 43 -2.86 9.90 -0.67
N MET A 44 -3.99 9.20 -0.54
CA MET A 44 -4.84 8.88 -1.70
C MET A 44 -5.25 10.12 -2.50
N ASP A 45 -5.67 11.19 -1.82
CA ASP A 45 -6.06 12.44 -2.46
C ASP A 45 -4.92 13.03 -3.29
N ALA A 46 -3.71 13.06 -2.70
CA ALA A 46 -2.53 13.57 -3.38
C ALA A 46 -2.10 12.69 -4.56
N VAL A 47 -2.27 11.35 -4.47
CA VAL A 47 -2.05 10.44 -5.59
C VAL A 47 -3.02 10.73 -6.73
N ILE A 48 -4.31 10.91 -6.43
CA ILE A 48 -5.34 11.24 -7.42
C ILE A 48 -5.05 12.60 -8.06
N ASP A 49 -4.67 13.61 -7.25
CA ASP A 49 -4.30 14.95 -7.75
C ASP A 49 -3.04 14.90 -8.63
N ASP A 50 -2.04 14.12 -8.25
CA ASP A 50 -0.81 13.97 -9.04
C ASP A 50 -1.09 13.41 -10.45
N VAL A 51 -2.00 12.42 -10.56
CA VAL A 51 -2.37 11.86 -11.87
C VAL A 51 -3.26 12.82 -12.66
N TYR A 52 -4.22 13.46 -12.00
CA TYR A 52 -5.11 14.43 -12.64
C TYR A 52 -4.35 15.65 -13.21
N ASP A 53 -3.38 16.15 -12.45
CA ASP A 53 -2.54 17.30 -12.85
C ASP A 53 -1.35 16.91 -13.73
N HIS A 54 -1.28 15.65 -14.19
CA HIS A 54 -0.18 15.13 -15.00
C HIS A 54 1.20 15.23 -14.33
N ARG A 55 1.27 15.24 -13.00
CA ARG A 55 2.52 15.13 -12.23
C ARG A 55 3.01 13.70 -12.09
N ALA A 56 2.10 12.73 -12.26
CA ALA A 56 2.41 11.31 -12.33
C ALA A 56 1.71 10.67 -13.53
N ASP A 57 2.39 9.73 -14.19
CA ASP A 57 1.84 8.95 -15.29
C ASP A 57 0.86 7.87 -14.79
N ILE A 58 1.19 7.30 -13.62
CA ILE A 58 0.43 6.25 -12.94
C ILE A 58 0.26 6.61 -11.47
N GLY A 59 -0.94 6.39 -10.95
CA GLY A 59 -1.22 6.41 -9.51
C GLY A 59 -1.53 5.01 -9.00
N VAL A 60 -1.02 4.62 -7.83
CA VAL A 60 -1.37 3.33 -7.19
C VAL A 60 -2.17 3.60 -5.93
N ILE A 61 -3.39 3.10 -5.91
CA ILE A 61 -4.36 3.30 -4.83
C ILE A 61 -5.08 1.98 -4.50
N PHE A 62 -5.83 1.98 -3.42
CA PHE A 62 -6.75 0.90 -3.06
C PHE A 62 -8.18 1.41 -2.97
N LEU A 63 -9.14 0.49 -3.06
CA LEU A 63 -10.55 0.73 -2.78
C LEU A 63 -11.02 -0.26 -1.72
N THR A 64 -11.94 0.17 -0.89
CA THR A 64 -12.70 -0.70 0.02
C THR A 64 -14.19 -0.60 -0.31
N GLU A 65 -14.99 -1.55 0.15
CA GLU A 65 -16.46 -1.48 -0.03
C GLU A 65 -17.07 -0.18 0.49
N LEU A 66 -16.48 0.39 1.56
CA LEU A 66 -16.96 1.63 2.18
C LEU A 66 -16.70 2.87 1.30
N THR A 67 -15.58 2.89 0.62
CA THR A 67 -15.10 4.09 -0.10
C THR A 67 -15.25 4.02 -1.60
N GLU A 68 -15.41 2.83 -2.15
CA GLU A 68 -15.43 2.61 -3.60
C GLU A 68 -16.38 3.54 -4.34
N LYS A 69 -17.62 3.66 -3.87
CA LYS A 69 -18.62 4.50 -4.54
C LYS A 69 -18.21 5.97 -4.60
N ILE A 70 -17.60 6.47 -3.53
CA ILE A 70 -17.15 7.87 -3.45
C ILE A 70 -15.93 8.08 -4.32
N ILE A 71 -14.93 7.19 -4.20
CA ILE A 71 -13.69 7.29 -4.97
C ILE A 71 -13.96 7.14 -6.47
N ARG A 72 -14.79 6.16 -6.88
CA ARG A 72 -15.14 6.01 -8.31
C ARG A 72 -15.82 7.26 -8.88
N ARG A 73 -16.70 7.92 -8.13
CA ARG A 73 -17.30 9.20 -8.55
C ARG A 73 -16.25 10.30 -8.69
N LEU A 74 -15.28 10.35 -7.77
CA LEU A 74 -14.19 11.32 -7.84
C LEU A 74 -13.30 11.06 -9.08
N LEU A 75 -12.97 9.81 -9.34
CA LEU A 75 -12.19 9.42 -10.51
C LEU A 75 -12.94 9.74 -11.81
N ASP A 76 -14.23 9.43 -11.88
CA ASP A 76 -15.07 9.75 -13.05
C ASP A 76 -15.12 11.26 -13.31
N ALA A 77 -15.31 12.06 -12.25
CA ALA A 77 -15.34 13.53 -12.38
C ALA A 77 -14.00 14.13 -12.87
N ARG A 78 -12.90 13.39 -12.70
CA ARG A 78 -11.56 13.78 -13.14
C ARG A 78 -11.10 13.03 -14.39
N GLU A 79 -11.98 12.27 -15.02
CA GLU A 79 -11.69 11.46 -16.21
C GLU A 79 -10.51 10.50 -15.99
N LEU A 80 -10.44 9.88 -14.80
CA LEU A 80 -9.44 8.88 -14.46
C LEU A 80 -10.07 7.49 -14.48
N ASP A 81 -9.32 6.50 -15.00
CA ASP A 81 -9.70 5.08 -14.96
C ASP A 81 -8.97 4.36 -13.85
N PHE A 82 -9.69 3.51 -13.11
CA PHE A 82 -9.13 2.59 -12.12
C PHE A 82 -9.08 1.17 -12.70
N HIS A 83 -7.91 0.57 -12.63
CA HIS A 83 -7.62 -0.78 -13.05
C HIS A 83 -7.26 -1.64 -11.83
N GLU A 84 -8.15 -2.56 -11.46
CA GLU A 84 -7.95 -3.48 -10.36
C GLU A 84 -6.89 -4.53 -10.73
N ILE A 85 -5.96 -4.82 -9.80
CA ILE A 85 -4.95 -5.87 -9.93
C ILE A 85 -5.30 -7.05 -9.04
N ALA A 86 -5.59 -6.79 -7.77
CA ALA A 86 -5.81 -7.84 -6.78
C ALA A 86 -6.79 -7.38 -5.70
N SER A 87 -7.37 -8.38 -5.05
CA SER A 87 -8.25 -8.21 -3.91
C SER A 87 -7.69 -9.02 -2.75
N VAL A 88 -7.48 -8.38 -1.61
CA VAL A 88 -6.86 -8.98 -0.43
C VAL A 88 -7.66 -8.69 0.82
N SER A 89 -7.54 -9.57 1.83
CA SER A 89 -8.09 -9.32 3.15
C SER A 89 -7.15 -8.44 3.96
N PRO A 90 -7.67 -7.50 4.78
CA PRO A 90 -6.82 -6.67 5.61
C PRO A 90 -6.09 -7.47 6.67
N CYS A 91 -4.91 -7.00 7.03
CA CYS A 91 -4.09 -7.55 8.11
C CYS A 91 -3.67 -6.44 9.08
N ILE A 92 -3.21 -6.85 10.26
CA ILE A 92 -2.42 -5.99 11.13
C ILE A 92 -0.94 -6.27 10.95
N TYR A 93 -0.12 -5.27 11.20
CA TYR A 93 1.34 -5.37 11.25
C TYR A 93 1.80 -5.16 12.69
N VAL A 94 2.59 -6.09 13.20
CA VAL A 94 3.13 -6.08 14.57
C VAL A 94 4.56 -6.59 14.59
N ARG A 95 5.33 -6.31 15.65
CA ARG A 95 6.65 -6.91 15.83
C ARG A 95 6.55 -8.44 15.96
N LYS A 96 7.60 -9.15 15.57
CA LYS A 96 7.67 -10.62 15.61
C LYS A 96 7.44 -11.22 17.01
N GLY A 97 7.80 -10.51 18.08
CA GLY A 97 7.57 -10.93 19.46
C GLY A 97 6.33 -10.31 20.12
N HIS A 98 5.40 -9.76 19.35
CA HIS A 98 4.16 -9.20 19.86
C HIS A 98 3.27 -10.31 20.46
N PRO A 99 2.50 -10.05 21.56
CA PRO A 99 1.61 -11.05 22.15
C PRO A 99 0.62 -11.70 21.18
N LEU A 100 0.24 -10.99 20.11
CA LEU A 100 -0.67 -11.52 19.08
C LEU A 100 0.05 -12.19 17.91
N ALA A 101 1.38 -12.15 17.81
CA ALA A 101 2.14 -12.54 16.62
C ALA A 101 1.95 -14.01 16.17
N ASN A 102 1.55 -14.89 17.08
CA ASN A 102 1.36 -16.32 16.82
C ASN A 102 -0.12 -16.70 16.62
N ARG A 103 -1.01 -15.72 16.42
CA ARG A 103 -2.42 -15.99 16.16
C ARG A 103 -2.67 -16.14 14.66
N ASP A 104 -3.59 -17.03 14.30
CA ASP A 104 -4.04 -17.24 12.92
C ASP A 104 -4.94 -16.11 12.41
N GLY A 105 -5.46 -15.29 13.31
CA GLY A 105 -6.27 -14.11 13.03
C GLY A 105 -6.57 -13.35 14.32
N VAL A 106 -6.93 -12.09 14.17
CA VAL A 106 -7.30 -11.19 15.28
C VAL A 106 -8.58 -10.45 14.96
N SER A 107 -9.35 -10.14 15.99
CA SER A 107 -10.50 -9.24 15.92
C SER A 107 -10.12 -7.84 16.38
N GLU A 108 -10.99 -6.86 16.13
CA GLU A 108 -10.79 -5.51 16.65
C GLU A 108 -10.78 -5.46 18.18
N GLU A 109 -11.51 -6.35 18.83
CA GLU A 109 -11.54 -6.48 20.30
C GLU A 109 -10.19 -6.92 20.86
N ASP A 110 -9.48 -7.79 20.16
CA ASP A 110 -8.12 -8.21 20.53
C ASP A 110 -7.12 -7.06 20.50
N LEU A 111 -7.39 -6.01 19.73
CA LEU A 111 -6.51 -4.86 19.53
C LEU A 111 -6.71 -3.74 20.57
N ALA A 112 -7.79 -3.77 21.34
CA ALA A 112 -8.22 -2.69 22.22
C ALA A 112 -7.17 -2.26 23.28
N GLY A 113 -6.23 -3.13 23.62
CA GLY A 113 -5.19 -2.86 24.61
C GLY A 113 -3.86 -2.36 24.05
N TYR A 114 -3.73 -2.21 22.73
CA TYR A 114 -2.47 -1.88 22.07
C TYR A 114 -2.52 -0.52 21.39
N PRO A 115 -1.38 0.21 21.37
CA PRO A 115 -1.29 1.48 20.66
C PRO A 115 -1.45 1.27 19.15
N TYR A 116 -2.23 2.15 18.53
CA TYR A 116 -2.40 2.19 17.08
C TYR A 116 -1.46 3.22 16.45
N VAL A 117 -0.68 2.83 15.46
CA VAL A 117 0.18 3.75 14.73
C VAL A 117 -0.38 3.99 13.33
N SER A 118 -0.51 5.26 12.97
CA SER A 118 -1.00 5.73 11.68
C SER A 118 -0.11 6.82 11.11
N PHE A 119 -0.28 7.10 9.82
CA PHE A 119 0.36 8.26 9.21
C PHE A 119 -0.37 9.55 9.58
N GLU A 120 0.38 10.64 9.69
CA GLU A 120 -0.20 11.98 9.83
C GLU A 120 -1.11 12.28 8.63
N HIS A 121 -2.29 12.81 8.92
CA HIS A 121 -3.22 13.24 7.88
C HIS A 121 -2.86 14.64 7.42
N SER A 122 -2.84 14.85 6.12
CA SER A 122 -2.86 16.21 5.58
C SER A 122 -4.13 16.90 6.07
N GLN A 123 -4.00 18.06 6.71
CA GLN A 123 -5.12 18.86 7.16
C GLN A 123 -5.91 19.38 5.93
N GLY A 124 -6.73 18.54 5.36
CA GLY A 124 -7.68 18.87 4.30
C GLY A 124 -9.09 18.67 4.82
N VAL A 125 -9.97 19.60 4.52
CA VAL A 125 -11.41 19.51 4.82
C VAL A 125 -11.98 18.37 3.98
N GLY A 126 -12.31 17.23 4.58
CA GLY A 126 -12.94 16.15 3.83
C GLY A 126 -12.90 14.81 4.53
N THR A 127 -13.39 13.83 3.86
CA THR A 127 -13.42 12.43 4.24
C THR A 127 -11.99 11.91 4.38
N ASP A 128 -11.68 11.32 5.51
CA ASP A 128 -10.39 10.67 5.74
C ASP A 128 -10.35 9.37 4.93
N PHE A 129 -9.62 9.39 3.82
CA PHE A 129 -9.39 8.23 2.95
C PHE A 129 -8.10 7.48 3.29
N SER A 130 -7.61 7.62 4.51
CA SER A 130 -6.45 6.82 4.91
C SER A 130 -6.83 5.35 5.01
N GLU A 131 -5.92 4.49 4.58
CA GLU A 131 -6.08 3.04 4.62
C GLU A 131 -6.42 2.55 6.03
N GLU A 132 -5.77 3.12 7.01
CA GLU A 132 -5.89 2.76 8.41
C GLU A 132 -7.32 2.95 8.93
N TYR A 133 -7.96 4.07 8.61
CA TYR A 133 -9.34 4.36 9.07
C TYR A 133 -10.41 3.61 8.28
N GLN A 134 -10.11 3.24 7.04
CA GLN A 134 -11.06 2.51 6.21
C GLN A 134 -11.15 1.03 6.56
N ILE A 135 -10.09 0.48 7.12
CA ILE A 135 -10.00 -0.93 7.50
C ILE A 135 -10.65 -1.17 8.86
N LEU A 136 -10.42 -0.26 9.81
CA LEU A 136 -11.04 -0.30 11.12
C LEU A 136 -12.38 0.44 11.07
N SER A 137 -13.47 -0.29 11.08
CA SER A 137 -14.84 0.28 11.09
C SER A 137 -15.24 0.91 12.42
N ILE A 138 -14.36 0.99 13.41
CA ILE A 138 -14.69 1.28 14.81
C ILE A 138 -13.83 2.40 15.43
N LYS A 139 -14.42 2.99 16.46
CA LYS A 139 -13.91 3.94 17.46
C LYS A 139 -12.40 4.17 17.45
N LYS A 140 -12.00 5.44 17.38
CA LYS A 140 -10.60 5.85 17.56
C LYS A 140 -9.96 5.05 18.70
N PRO A 141 -8.84 4.36 18.47
CA PRO A 141 -8.09 3.66 19.50
C PRO A 141 -7.74 4.63 20.65
N ALA A 142 -7.76 4.12 21.90
CA ALA A 142 -7.48 4.94 23.07
C ALA A 142 -6.02 5.47 23.08
N GLN A 143 -5.11 4.74 22.46
CA GLN A 143 -3.69 5.10 22.33
C GLN A 143 -3.35 5.21 20.85
N GLN A 144 -2.89 6.40 20.43
CA GLN A 144 -2.58 6.70 19.03
C GLN A 144 -1.17 7.28 18.92
N ILE A 145 -0.46 6.82 17.89
CA ILE A 145 0.86 7.31 17.52
C ILE A 145 0.77 7.77 16.06
N SER A 146 1.11 9.03 15.80
CA SER A 146 1.17 9.57 14.44
C SER A 146 2.61 9.65 13.96
N VAL A 147 2.86 9.22 12.74
CA VAL A 147 4.16 9.28 12.07
C VAL A 147 4.00 9.84 10.66
N ASN A 148 5.07 10.40 10.10
CA ASN A 148 5.00 11.02 8.77
C ASN A 148 5.73 10.25 7.67
N ASN A 149 6.42 9.17 8.00
CA ASN A 149 7.11 8.34 7.02
C ASN A 149 7.13 6.87 7.43
N ARG A 150 7.30 6.01 6.42
CA ARG A 150 7.27 4.55 6.59
C ARG A 150 8.43 4.02 7.42
N ALA A 151 9.62 4.60 7.33
CA ALA A 151 10.77 4.15 8.11
C ALA A 151 10.53 4.31 9.61
N THR A 152 9.98 5.46 10.03
CA THR A 152 9.60 5.70 11.44
C THR A 152 8.50 4.75 11.87
N MET A 153 7.46 4.53 11.03
CA MET A 153 6.40 3.55 11.35
C MET A 153 6.98 2.16 11.59
N MET A 154 7.85 1.67 10.71
CA MET A 154 8.47 0.36 10.86
C MET A 154 9.33 0.26 12.14
N ASN A 155 10.03 1.33 12.51
CA ASN A 155 10.80 1.38 13.74
C ASN A 155 9.91 1.37 15.01
N VAL A 156 8.78 2.07 14.98
CA VAL A 156 7.78 2.02 16.06
C VAL A 156 7.23 0.61 16.21
N LEU A 157 6.79 0.00 15.10
CA LEU A 157 6.28 -1.37 15.12
C LEU A 157 7.30 -2.38 15.62
N ALA A 158 8.55 -2.29 15.17
CA ALA A 158 9.60 -3.25 15.53
C ALA A 158 10.01 -3.18 17.01
N ASN A 159 9.82 -2.04 17.67
CA ASN A 159 10.34 -1.77 19.02
C ASN A 159 9.25 -1.59 20.09
N THR A 160 7.97 -1.68 19.74
CA THR A 160 6.85 -1.52 20.68
C THR A 160 5.77 -2.58 20.46
N ASP A 161 4.75 -2.60 21.31
CA ASP A 161 3.54 -3.39 21.09
C ASP A 161 2.45 -2.62 20.33
N ALA A 162 2.86 -1.62 19.55
CA ALA A 162 1.94 -0.94 18.65
C ALA A 162 1.64 -1.81 17.42
N TYR A 163 0.47 -1.55 16.84
CA TYR A 163 0.06 -2.16 15.57
C TYR A 163 -0.38 -1.10 14.57
N THR A 164 -0.34 -1.46 13.30
CA THR A 164 -1.02 -0.73 12.22
C THR A 164 -1.80 -1.72 11.36
N THR A 165 -2.66 -1.20 10.48
CA THR A 165 -3.47 -2.00 9.56
C THR A 165 -3.05 -1.74 8.11
N GLY A 166 -3.34 -2.68 7.23
CA GLY A 166 -3.06 -2.54 5.81
C GLY A 166 -3.36 -3.82 5.02
N SER A 167 -2.87 -3.88 3.79
CA SER A 167 -3.06 -5.02 2.88
C SER A 167 -2.43 -6.32 3.36
N GLY A 168 -1.52 -6.25 4.32
CA GLY A 168 -0.76 -7.41 4.81
C GLY A 168 0.30 -7.92 3.83
N LEU A 169 0.40 -7.37 2.63
CA LEU A 169 1.34 -7.84 1.63
C LEU A 169 2.79 -7.53 2.01
N LEU A 170 3.58 -8.58 2.08
CA LEU A 170 5.01 -8.52 2.36
C LEU A 170 5.79 -8.73 1.07
N VAL A 171 6.81 -7.89 0.85
CA VAL A 171 7.75 -8.05 -0.24
C VAL A 171 9.03 -8.67 0.31
N GLU A 172 9.35 -9.90 -0.10
CA GLU A 172 10.40 -10.73 0.49
C GLU A 172 11.75 -9.99 0.62
N ARG A 173 12.16 -9.26 -0.42
CA ARG A 173 13.44 -8.55 -0.45
C ARG A 173 13.44 -7.18 0.24
N LEU A 174 12.27 -6.63 0.59
CA LEU A 174 12.12 -5.31 1.22
C LEU A 174 11.57 -5.38 2.64
N THR A 175 11.05 -6.53 3.03
CA THR A 175 10.40 -6.69 4.33
C THR A 175 11.42 -6.84 5.44
N SER A 176 11.29 -6.03 6.47
CA SER A 176 12.01 -6.22 7.73
C SER A 176 11.57 -7.53 8.39
N GLN A 177 12.54 -8.38 8.75
CA GLN A 177 12.27 -9.61 9.52
C GLN A 177 11.74 -9.34 10.94
N ALA A 178 11.76 -8.09 11.38
CA ALA A 178 11.28 -7.69 12.71
C ALA A 178 9.76 -7.55 12.81
N VAL A 179 9.05 -7.45 11.68
CA VAL A 179 7.60 -7.24 11.60
C VAL A 179 6.93 -8.42 10.92
N VAL A 180 5.79 -8.83 11.45
CA VAL A 180 4.91 -9.87 10.89
C VAL A 180 3.51 -9.32 10.65
N THR A 181 2.75 -10.00 9.80
CA THR A 181 1.35 -9.67 9.54
C THR A 181 0.43 -10.76 10.05
N ILE A 182 -0.75 -10.37 10.53
CA ILE A 182 -1.78 -11.28 11.04
C ILE A 182 -3.11 -10.88 10.39
N PRO A 183 -3.86 -11.83 9.82
CA PRO A 183 -5.17 -11.53 9.25
C PRO A 183 -6.10 -10.86 10.26
N LEU A 184 -6.77 -9.80 9.84
CA LEU A 184 -7.81 -9.12 10.61
C LEU A 184 -9.16 -9.75 10.27
N SER A 185 -9.84 -10.28 11.27
CA SER A 185 -11.17 -10.89 11.11
C SER A 185 -12.19 -9.83 10.71
N GLY A 186 -12.93 -10.09 9.64
CA GLY A 186 -13.93 -9.16 9.13
C GLY A 186 -14.33 -9.49 7.70
N LYS A 187 -15.28 -8.71 7.18
CA LYS A 187 -15.75 -8.84 5.78
C LYS A 187 -15.14 -7.80 4.83
N THR A 188 -14.32 -6.90 5.36
CA THR A 188 -13.69 -5.86 4.54
C THR A 188 -12.71 -6.46 3.56
N CYS A 189 -12.75 -6.00 2.33
CA CYS A 189 -11.84 -6.39 1.27
C CYS A 189 -11.12 -5.14 0.74
N ILE A 190 -9.83 -5.27 0.52
CA ILE A 190 -8.98 -4.22 -0.07
C ILE A 190 -8.75 -4.59 -1.53
N ARG A 191 -9.22 -3.75 -2.44
CA ARG A 191 -8.95 -3.88 -3.88
C ARG A 191 -7.81 -2.97 -4.27
N LEU A 192 -6.68 -3.55 -4.58
CA LEU A 192 -5.48 -2.88 -5.03
C LEU A 192 -5.53 -2.64 -6.53
N GLY A 193 -5.13 -1.47 -6.95
CA GLY A 193 -5.12 -1.15 -8.37
C GLY A 193 -4.36 0.14 -8.67
N TRP A 194 -4.41 0.52 -9.92
CA TRP A 194 -3.76 1.73 -10.40
C TRP A 194 -4.71 2.60 -11.21
N ILE A 195 -4.42 3.88 -11.26
CA ILE A 195 -5.18 4.89 -11.97
C ILE A 195 -4.33 5.59 -13.03
N ARG A 196 -4.99 6.04 -14.09
CA ARG A 196 -4.42 6.84 -15.16
C ARG A 196 -5.47 7.80 -15.74
N PRO A 197 -5.06 8.84 -16.48
CA PRO A 197 -6.00 9.62 -17.29
C PRO A 197 -6.66 8.75 -18.37
N ARG A 198 -7.98 8.84 -18.51
CA ARG A 198 -8.80 8.05 -19.46
C ARG A 198 -8.40 8.31 -20.92
N SER A 199 -8.09 9.56 -21.24
CA SER A 199 -7.73 10.02 -22.58
C SER A 199 -6.31 9.64 -23.01
N SER A 200 -5.41 9.30 -22.07
CA SER A 200 -4.00 9.04 -22.36
C SER A 200 -3.77 7.57 -22.67
N LYS A 201 -2.96 7.28 -23.68
CA LYS A 201 -2.40 5.93 -23.88
C LYS A 201 -1.23 5.72 -22.92
N LEU A 202 -1.06 4.49 -22.45
CA LEU A 202 0.12 4.13 -21.68
C LEU A 202 1.38 4.33 -22.54
N THR A 203 2.36 5.02 -21.97
CA THR A 203 3.70 5.04 -22.54
C THR A 203 4.36 3.66 -22.41
N PRO A 204 5.37 3.31 -23.18
CA PRO A 204 6.10 2.05 -23.02
C PRO A 204 6.61 1.85 -21.57
N GLN A 205 7.10 2.92 -20.92
CA GLN A 205 7.58 2.92 -19.56
C GLN A 205 6.45 2.65 -18.56
N ALA A 206 5.30 3.32 -18.74
CA ALA A 206 4.11 3.08 -17.90
C ALA A 206 3.57 1.65 -18.06
N ALA A 207 3.54 1.10 -19.29
CA ALA A 207 3.13 -0.27 -19.55
C ALA A 207 4.09 -1.28 -18.91
N GLN A 208 5.39 -1.05 -18.99
CA GLN A 208 6.41 -1.87 -18.33
C GLN A 208 6.22 -1.86 -16.81
N PHE A 209 6.05 -0.66 -16.22
CA PHE A 209 5.84 -0.52 -14.79
C PHE A 209 4.59 -1.27 -14.32
N VAL A 210 3.46 -1.14 -15.02
CA VAL A 210 2.21 -1.86 -14.67
C VAL A 210 2.42 -3.36 -14.70
N GLY A 211 3.14 -3.90 -15.69
CA GLY A 211 3.46 -5.33 -15.74
C GLY A 211 4.33 -5.78 -14.56
N LEU A 212 5.31 -4.96 -14.15
CA LEU A 212 6.14 -5.23 -12.98
C LEU A 212 5.36 -5.09 -11.66
N LEU A 213 4.39 -4.18 -11.61
CA LEU A 213 3.50 -4.00 -10.47
C LEU A 213 2.59 -5.24 -10.29
N ASP A 214 2.00 -5.73 -11.37
CA ASP A 214 1.24 -6.99 -11.37
C ASP A 214 2.08 -8.15 -10.82
N GLN A 215 3.30 -8.30 -11.32
CA GLN A 215 4.22 -9.34 -10.87
C GLN A 215 4.58 -9.19 -9.39
N SER A 216 4.93 -7.98 -8.95
CA SER A 216 5.30 -7.71 -7.55
C SER A 216 4.15 -8.01 -6.59
N ILE A 217 2.92 -7.63 -6.94
CA ILE A 217 1.72 -7.94 -6.12
C ILE A 217 1.48 -9.44 -6.07
N ALA A 218 1.53 -10.14 -7.19
CA ALA A 218 1.32 -11.60 -7.24
C ALA A 218 2.36 -12.37 -6.39
N GLU A 219 3.64 -11.99 -6.50
CA GLU A 219 4.72 -12.57 -5.70
C GLU A 219 4.57 -12.25 -4.21
N SER A 220 4.12 -11.02 -3.87
CA SER A 220 3.86 -10.60 -2.50
C SER A 220 2.72 -11.38 -1.86
N ILE A 221 1.64 -11.65 -2.60
CA ILE A 221 0.53 -12.50 -2.15
C ILE A 221 1.06 -13.90 -1.83
N ALA A 222 1.76 -14.52 -2.79
CA ALA A 222 2.30 -15.86 -2.61
C ALA A 222 3.31 -15.96 -1.45
N PHE A 223 4.14 -14.94 -1.25
CA PHE A 223 5.08 -14.89 -0.13
C PHE A 223 4.36 -14.75 1.20
N THR A 224 3.40 -13.83 1.30
CA THR A 224 2.61 -13.59 2.52
C THR A 224 1.85 -14.84 2.95
N ASP A 225 1.23 -15.54 1.99
CA ASP A 225 0.52 -16.81 2.25
C ASP A 225 1.46 -17.88 2.82
N ARG A 226 2.67 -18.00 2.28
CA ARG A 226 3.68 -18.94 2.82
C ARG A 226 4.10 -18.58 4.24
N VAL A 227 4.26 -17.28 4.53
CA VAL A 227 4.61 -16.81 5.88
C VAL A 227 3.49 -17.14 6.87
N HIS A 228 2.23 -16.90 6.52
CA HIS A 228 1.08 -17.23 7.36
C HIS A 228 0.98 -18.74 7.61
N GLN A 229 1.15 -19.57 6.58
CA GLN A 229 1.14 -21.03 6.71
C GLN A 229 2.28 -21.55 7.59
N SER A 230 3.46 -20.96 7.52
CA SER A 230 4.60 -21.37 8.35
C SER A 230 4.44 -21.03 9.83
N LEU A 231 3.68 -19.99 10.15
CA LEU A 231 3.34 -19.62 11.53
C LEU A 231 2.30 -20.57 12.14
N CYS A 232 1.36 -21.08 11.33
CA CYS A 232 0.34 -22.04 11.74
C CYS A 232 0.90 -23.47 11.95
N HIS A 233 2.02 -23.81 11.31
CA HIS A 233 2.67 -25.12 11.40
C HIS A 233 4.03 -24.96 12.09
N GLY A 234 4.05 -24.53 13.35
CA GLY A 234 5.25 -24.51 14.19
C GLY A 234 5.97 -25.86 14.16
N PRO A 235 7.31 -25.92 14.35
CA PRO A 235 8.06 -27.16 14.21
C PRO A 235 7.45 -28.24 15.10
N SER A 236 6.99 -29.30 14.46
CA SER A 236 6.58 -30.54 15.15
C SER A 236 7.81 -31.08 15.89
N HIS A 237 7.82 -30.96 17.19
CA HIS A 237 8.79 -31.61 18.07
C HIS A 237 8.41 -33.08 18.25
#